data_1432dd8a7f3ee90df1cd1ba87c62196e
#
_entry.id   1432dd8a7f3ee90df1cd1ba87c62196e
#
_cell.length_a   1.000
_cell.length_b   1.000
_cell.length_c   1.000
_cell.angle_alpha   90.00
_cell.angle_beta   90.00
_cell.angle_gamma   90.00
#
_symmetry.space_group_name_H-M   'P 1'
#
loop_
_entity.id
_entity.type
_entity.pdbx_description
1 polymer ?
#
loop_
_entity_poly.entity_id
_entity_poly.type
_entity_poly.pdbx_seq_one_letter_code
_entity_poly.pdbx_strand_id
1 'polypeptide(L)'
;RNLDYNKMTPAEYKKIKPEIDAIVNLTKSYDLNKVKPGMMRKYIPVEDMEKYLSGKYTGIGGFIARQDDVLQLKTFDDVFYTMRLDYEGNTFVYNREIAYIDFKSSDYSATYVPIGKLYGGTETFASPFGGMGLTKTENGQLIGEYKTPNGQSTDIEEAAIYMIDKNGKTEKIAVYDRIKHEWIKQ
;
A
#
# COMPACT_ATOMS: atom_id res chain seq x y z
N ARG A 1 6.39 20.70 -4.38
CA ARG A 1 6.17 19.28 -4.07
C ARG A 1 4.81 18.96 -3.45
N ASN A 2 4.04 19.95 -3.04
CA ASN A 2 2.68 19.75 -2.55
C ASN A 2 1.69 19.94 -3.69
N LEU A 3 1.57 18.96 -4.57
CA LEU A 3 0.34 18.82 -5.33
C LEU A 3 -0.72 18.39 -4.29
N ASP A 4 -1.53 19.35 -3.88
CA ASP A 4 -2.67 19.10 -2.99
C ASP A 4 -3.75 18.38 -3.80
N TYR A 5 -3.59 17.07 -3.89
CA TYR A 5 -4.46 16.19 -4.67
C TYR A 5 -5.91 16.17 -4.15
N ASN A 6 -6.14 16.67 -2.94
CA ASN A 6 -7.50 16.86 -2.42
C ASN A 6 -8.25 17.97 -3.16
N LYS A 7 -7.55 18.74 -4.00
CA LYS A 7 -8.10 19.86 -4.79
C LYS A 7 -8.10 19.61 -6.29
N MET A 8 -7.93 18.37 -6.74
CA MET A 8 -8.01 18.06 -8.16
C MET A 8 -9.37 18.46 -8.72
N THR A 9 -9.33 19.31 -9.72
CA THR A 9 -10.55 19.74 -10.42
C THR A 9 -11.12 18.62 -11.28
N PRO A 10 -12.43 18.64 -11.59
CA PRO A 10 -13.03 17.67 -12.51
C PRO A 10 -12.33 17.65 -13.89
N ALA A 11 -11.78 18.77 -14.35
CA ALA A 11 -11.04 18.84 -15.61
C ALA A 11 -9.69 18.11 -15.54
N GLU A 12 -8.95 18.25 -14.45
CA GLU A 12 -7.71 17.53 -14.21
C GLU A 12 -7.98 16.03 -14.08
N TYR A 13 -9.01 15.63 -13.32
CA TYR A 13 -9.43 14.25 -13.21
C TYR A 13 -9.76 13.63 -14.59
N LYS A 14 -10.50 14.38 -15.45
CA LYS A 14 -10.84 13.89 -16.79
C LYS A 14 -9.60 13.58 -17.63
N LYS A 15 -8.49 14.30 -17.45
CA LYS A 15 -7.23 14.03 -18.18
C LYS A 15 -6.58 12.72 -17.77
N ILE A 16 -6.65 12.36 -16.48
CA ILE A 16 -6.02 11.14 -15.94
C ILE A 16 -6.99 9.96 -15.84
N LYS A 17 -8.29 10.19 -16.12
CA LYS A 17 -9.32 9.14 -16.03
C LYS A 17 -8.98 7.88 -16.84
N PRO A 18 -8.45 7.95 -18.07
CA PRO A 18 -8.06 6.74 -18.79
C PRO A 18 -7.01 5.89 -18.06
N GLU A 19 -6.06 6.54 -17.37
CA GLU A 19 -5.02 5.85 -16.57
C GLU A 19 -5.63 5.24 -15.31
N ILE A 20 -6.56 5.96 -14.67
CA ILE A 20 -7.32 5.43 -13.53
C ILE A 20 -8.15 4.22 -13.94
N ASP A 21 -8.88 4.33 -15.04
CA ASP A 21 -9.70 3.24 -15.56
C ASP A 21 -8.83 2.02 -15.92
N ALA A 22 -7.63 2.24 -16.47
CA ALA A 22 -6.68 1.17 -16.74
C ALA A 22 -6.25 0.45 -15.45
N ILE A 23 -5.95 1.18 -14.37
CA ILE A 23 -5.59 0.60 -13.07
C ILE A 23 -6.78 -0.11 -12.44
N VAL A 24 -7.97 0.49 -12.48
CA VAL A 24 -9.21 -0.14 -11.99
C VAL A 24 -9.53 -1.41 -12.78
N ASN A 25 -9.36 -1.39 -14.09
CA ASN A 25 -9.55 -2.57 -14.93
C ASN A 25 -8.46 -3.61 -14.67
N LEU A 26 -7.22 -3.18 -14.42
CA LEU A 26 -6.15 -4.07 -14.02
C LEU A 26 -6.50 -4.75 -12.67
N THR A 27 -7.05 -4.01 -11.69
CA THR A 27 -7.51 -4.62 -10.43
C THR A 27 -8.63 -5.61 -10.62
N LYS A 28 -9.56 -5.34 -11.56
CA LYS A 28 -10.64 -6.26 -11.92
C LYS A 28 -10.15 -7.47 -12.72
N SER A 29 -9.09 -7.29 -13.54
CA SER A 29 -8.46 -8.38 -14.29
C SER A 29 -7.52 -9.22 -13.43
N TYR A 30 -7.11 -8.74 -12.27
CA TYR A 30 -6.58 -9.55 -11.17
C TYR A 30 -7.73 -10.33 -10.49
N ASP A 31 -8.48 -11.03 -11.30
CA ASP A 31 -9.19 -12.21 -10.83
C ASP A 31 -8.13 -13.22 -10.41
N LEU A 32 -7.83 -13.21 -9.13
CA LEU A 32 -6.74 -13.93 -8.48
C LEU A 32 -6.88 -15.45 -8.57
N ASN A 33 -8.03 -15.91 -9.01
CA ASN A 33 -8.18 -17.31 -9.43
C ASN A 33 -7.45 -17.60 -10.73
N LYS A 34 -7.06 -16.58 -11.50
CA LYS A 34 -6.43 -16.74 -12.84
C LYS A 34 -5.00 -16.24 -12.93
N VAL A 35 -4.62 -15.27 -12.11
CA VAL A 35 -3.27 -14.69 -12.13
C VAL A 35 -2.76 -14.61 -10.71
N LYS A 36 -1.77 -15.43 -10.34
CA LYS A 36 -1.11 -15.27 -9.04
C LYS A 36 -0.43 -13.89 -9.03
N PRO A 37 -0.86 -12.94 -8.20
CA PRO A 37 -0.14 -11.70 -8.06
C PRO A 37 1.26 -12.01 -7.55
N GLY A 38 2.22 -11.19 -7.94
CA GLY A 38 3.54 -11.17 -7.33
C GLY A 38 3.45 -10.79 -5.85
N MET A 39 4.58 -10.48 -5.27
CA MET A 39 4.63 -9.94 -3.91
C MET A 39 3.85 -8.62 -3.83
N MET A 40 3.14 -8.45 -2.74
CA MET A 40 2.55 -7.18 -2.34
C MET A 40 3.38 -6.54 -1.23
N ARG A 41 3.29 -5.24 -1.10
CA ARG A 41 3.95 -4.48 -0.03
C ARG A 41 2.94 -3.65 0.75
N LYS A 42 3.05 -3.71 2.07
CA LYS A 42 2.33 -2.84 2.99
C LYS A 42 3.33 -2.02 3.80
N TYR A 43 3.22 -0.70 3.72
CA TYR A 43 3.93 0.18 4.64
C TYR A 43 3.16 0.27 5.96
N ILE A 44 3.88 0.20 7.07
CA ILE A 44 3.32 0.23 8.42
C ILE A 44 4.12 1.16 9.32
N PRO A 45 3.49 1.82 10.30
CA PRO A 45 4.22 2.48 11.38
C PRO A 45 5.04 1.46 12.18
N VAL A 46 6.14 1.90 12.77
CA VAL A 46 7.00 1.02 13.58
C VAL A 46 6.23 0.40 14.75
N GLU A 47 5.29 1.13 15.33
CA GLU A 47 4.43 0.63 16.41
C GLU A 47 3.52 -0.53 15.97
N ASP A 48 3.13 -0.55 14.70
CA ASP A 48 2.34 -1.65 14.15
C ASP A 48 3.21 -2.88 13.86
N MET A 49 4.48 -2.70 13.56
CA MET A 49 5.43 -3.82 13.42
C MET A 49 5.45 -4.70 14.67
N GLU A 50 5.49 -4.10 15.87
CA GLU A 50 5.48 -4.86 17.13
C GLU A 50 4.17 -5.66 17.32
N LYS A 51 3.06 -5.18 16.77
CA LYS A 51 1.78 -5.91 16.82
C LYS A 51 1.81 -7.17 15.93
N TYR A 52 2.51 -7.11 14.79
CA TYR A 52 2.75 -8.30 13.97
C TYR A 52 3.71 -9.27 14.69
N LEU A 53 4.85 -8.77 15.18
CA LEU A 53 5.86 -9.58 15.84
C LEU A 53 5.35 -10.29 17.10
N SER A 54 4.41 -9.70 17.81
CA SER A 54 3.76 -10.28 18.99
C SER A 54 2.58 -11.21 18.67
N GLY A 55 2.23 -11.38 17.38
CA GLY A 55 1.09 -12.19 16.97
C GLY A 55 -0.28 -11.53 17.23
N LYS A 56 -0.32 -10.26 17.61
CA LYS A 56 -1.57 -9.51 17.78
C LYS A 56 -2.28 -9.29 16.44
N TYR A 57 -1.51 -9.08 15.36
CA TYR A 57 -2.01 -9.04 13.99
C TYR A 57 -1.66 -10.35 13.28
N THR A 58 -2.69 -11.09 12.86
CA THR A 58 -2.56 -12.41 12.23
C THR A 58 -2.76 -12.39 10.72
N GLY A 59 -3.21 -11.26 10.17
CA GLY A 59 -3.41 -11.06 8.73
C GLY A 59 -3.08 -9.64 8.32
N ILE A 60 -2.98 -9.40 7.01
CA ILE A 60 -2.60 -8.10 6.46
C ILE A 60 -3.83 -7.41 5.87
N GLY A 61 -4.22 -6.29 6.46
CA GLY A 61 -5.35 -5.47 6.03
C GLY A 61 -4.97 -4.03 5.72
N GLY A 62 -5.94 -3.24 5.25
CA GLY A 62 -5.77 -1.84 4.88
C GLY A 62 -5.17 -1.66 3.48
N PHE A 63 -4.33 -0.64 3.30
CA PHE A 63 -3.74 -0.33 2.00
C PHE A 63 -2.48 -1.14 1.73
N ILE A 64 -2.39 -1.67 0.52
CA ILE A 64 -1.26 -2.46 0.01
C ILE A 64 -0.96 -2.04 -1.43
N ALA A 65 0.28 -2.14 -1.86
CA ALA A 65 0.71 -1.89 -3.23
C ALA A 65 1.38 -3.14 -3.81
N ARG A 66 1.46 -3.26 -5.13
CA ARG A 66 2.30 -4.27 -5.74
C ARG A 66 3.76 -3.94 -5.44
N GLN A 67 4.54 -4.93 -5.01
CA GLN A 67 5.95 -4.72 -4.71
C GLN A 67 6.70 -4.13 -5.92
N ASP A 68 6.45 -4.66 -7.13
CA ASP A 68 7.10 -4.18 -8.36
C ASP A 68 6.84 -2.69 -8.64
N ASP A 69 5.65 -2.18 -8.27
CA ASP A 69 5.29 -0.79 -8.51
C ASP A 69 6.00 0.18 -7.54
N VAL A 70 6.54 -0.33 -6.44
CA VAL A 70 7.17 0.47 -5.37
C VAL A 70 8.66 0.16 -5.15
N LEU A 71 9.25 -0.75 -5.94
CA LEU A 71 10.68 -1.09 -5.83
C LEU A 71 11.63 0.08 -6.09
N GLN A 72 11.21 1.09 -6.87
CA GLN A 72 12.00 2.28 -7.14
C GLN A 72 12.02 3.28 -5.99
N LEU A 73 11.14 3.16 -5.00
CA LEU A 73 11.13 4.00 -3.81
C LEU A 73 12.26 3.54 -2.86
N LYS A 74 13.42 4.20 -2.95
CA LYS A 74 14.65 3.76 -2.29
C LYS A 74 14.98 4.54 -1.03
N THR A 75 14.52 5.78 -0.94
CA THR A 75 14.79 6.64 0.21
C THR A 75 13.58 6.73 1.12
N PHE A 76 13.81 7.18 2.35
CA PHE A 76 12.73 7.50 3.27
C PHE A 76 11.74 8.50 2.65
N ASP A 77 12.28 9.56 2.04
CA ASP A 77 11.44 10.62 1.44
C ASP A 77 10.62 10.10 0.25
N ASP A 78 11.22 9.25 -0.61
CA ASP A 78 10.50 8.64 -1.71
C ASP A 78 9.27 7.87 -1.21
N VAL A 79 9.46 7.04 -0.19
CA VAL A 79 8.36 6.27 0.41
C VAL A 79 7.36 7.19 1.08
N PHE A 80 7.83 8.10 1.97
CA PHE A 80 6.96 8.91 2.80
C PHE A 80 6.02 9.79 1.98
N TYR A 81 6.57 10.48 0.97
CA TYR A 81 5.76 11.39 0.14
C TYR A 81 5.00 10.69 -0.99
N THR A 82 5.58 9.66 -1.61
CA THR A 82 4.89 8.94 -2.69
C THR A 82 3.71 8.15 -2.16
N MET A 83 3.89 7.44 -1.04
CA MET A 83 2.81 6.67 -0.43
C MET A 83 1.89 7.53 0.45
N ARG A 84 2.07 8.85 0.43
CA ARG A 84 1.25 9.81 1.15
C ARG A 84 1.12 9.49 2.65
N LEU A 85 2.23 9.11 3.26
CA LEU A 85 2.30 8.83 4.69
C LEU A 85 2.28 10.12 5.55
N ASP A 86 2.07 11.26 4.90
CA ASP A 86 1.99 12.62 5.45
C ASP A 86 0.55 13.08 5.75
N TYR A 87 -0.47 12.23 5.55
CA TYR A 87 -1.86 12.63 5.77
C TYR A 87 -2.20 12.81 7.26
N GLU A 88 -3.13 13.71 7.55
CA GLU A 88 -3.56 14.00 8.91
C GLU A 88 -4.21 12.78 9.58
N GLY A 89 -3.82 12.51 10.82
CA GLY A 89 -4.36 11.39 11.61
C GLY A 89 -3.64 10.04 11.41
N ASN A 90 -2.57 9.99 10.59
CA ASN A 90 -1.72 8.82 10.54
C ASN A 90 -0.74 8.78 11.71
N THR A 91 -0.10 7.63 11.93
CA THR A 91 0.91 7.41 12.98
C THR A 91 2.34 7.34 12.43
N PHE A 92 2.54 7.56 11.12
CA PHE A 92 3.88 7.68 10.56
C PHE A 92 4.53 8.99 10.98
N VAL A 93 5.78 8.94 11.40
CA VAL A 93 6.53 10.11 11.86
C VAL A 93 7.65 10.42 10.88
N TYR A 94 7.60 11.64 10.32
CA TYR A 94 8.65 12.11 9.43
C TYR A 94 10.03 12.07 10.08
N ASN A 95 11.05 11.71 9.31
CA ASN A 95 12.44 11.53 9.75
C ASN A 95 12.69 10.39 10.76
N ARG A 96 11.74 9.49 10.91
CA ARG A 96 11.94 8.23 11.61
C ARG A 96 12.00 7.05 10.64
N GLU A 97 12.04 5.87 11.18
CA GLU A 97 12.01 4.63 10.41
C GLU A 97 10.61 4.35 9.89
N ILE A 98 10.52 3.69 8.75
CA ILE A 98 9.28 3.14 8.20
C ILE A 98 9.46 1.63 8.13
N ALA A 99 8.54 0.87 8.71
CA ALA A 99 8.50 -0.56 8.48
C ALA A 99 7.62 -0.89 7.26
N TYR A 100 7.91 -2.01 6.61
CA TYR A 100 7.04 -2.56 5.59
C TYR A 100 7.06 -4.09 5.59
N ILE A 101 5.98 -4.65 5.10
CA ILE A 101 5.80 -6.08 4.93
C ILE A 101 5.72 -6.39 3.44
N ASP A 102 6.66 -7.18 2.94
CA ASP A 102 6.52 -7.84 1.65
C ASP A 102 5.86 -9.19 1.88
N PHE A 103 4.80 -9.49 1.14
CA PHE A 103 4.01 -10.69 1.39
C PHE A 103 3.30 -11.24 0.16
N LYS A 104 2.96 -12.51 0.23
CA LYS A 104 1.98 -13.17 -0.64
C LYS A 104 0.80 -13.65 0.19
N SER A 105 -0.37 -13.65 -0.42
CA SER A 105 -1.59 -14.24 0.09
C SER A 105 -2.20 -15.18 -0.95
N SER A 106 -2.96 -16.15 -0.52
CA SER A 106 -3.75 -17.00 -1.41
C SER A 106 -4.99 -16.30 -1.93
N ASP A 107 -5.47 -15.26 -1.24
CA ASP A 107 -6.71 -14.56 -1.57
C ASP A 107 -6.56 -13.04 -1.47
N TYR A 108 -6.65 -12.40 -2.64
CA TYR A 108 -6.79 -10.94 -2.77
C TYR A 108 -8.13 -10.55 -3.42
N SER A 109 -9.05 -11.50 -3.59
CA SER A 109 -10.30 -11.29 -4.35
C SER A 109 -11.16 -10.14 -3.83
N ALA A 110 -11.07 -9.86 -2.54
CA ALA A 110 -11.76 -8.75 -1.90
C ALA A 110 -11.05 -7.41 -2.04
N THR A 111 -9.80 -7.36 -2.54
CA THR A 111 -9.05 -6.10 -2.66
C THR A 111 -9.51 -5.29 -3.86
N TYR A 112 -9.50 -3.97 -3.71
CA TYR A 112 -9.87 -3.04 -4.77
C TYR A 112 -9.10 -1.73 -4.62
N VAL A 113 -8.97 -0.97 -5.73
CA VAL A 113 -8.47 0.40 -5.67
C VAL A 113 -9.63 1.33 -5.35
N PRO A 114 -9.66 1.98 -4.17
CA PRO A 114 -10.73 2.89 -3.81
C PRO A 114 -10.67 4.17 -4.66
N ILE A 115 -11.82 4.56 -5.20
CA ILE A 115 -12.00 5.82 -5.93
C ILE A 115 -13.27 6.48 -5.42
N GLY A 116 -13.19 7.76 -5.11
CA GLY A 116 -14.30 8.52 -4.57
C GLY A 116 -15.44 8.72 -5.57
N LYS A 117 -16.66 8.83 -5.06
CA LYS A 117 -17.87 9.08 -5.86
C LYS A 117 -17.76 10.33 -6.73
N LEU A 118 -17.10 11.38 -6.23
CA LEU A 118 -16.87 12.62 -6.97
C LEU A 118 -16.09 12.39 -8.27
N TYR A 119 -15.30 11.31 -8.32
CA TYR A 119 -14.46 10.93 -9.45
C TYR A 119 -14.97 9.68 -10.18
N GLY A 120 -16.23 9.31 -9.96
CA GLY A 120 -16.88 8.18 -10.65
C GLY A 120 -16.67 6.82 -10.01
N GLY A 121 -16.11 6.75 -8.80
CA GLY A 121 -15.99 5.55 -8.00
C GLY A 121 -17.11 5.36 -6.99
N THR A 122 -16.89 4.58 -5.96
CA THR A 122 -17.89 4.20 -4.95
C THR A 122 -17.58 4.73 -3.54
N GLU A 123 -16.35 5.11 -3.26
CA GLU A 123 -15.91 5.55 -1.95
C GLU A 123 -16.34 7.00 -1.64
N THR A 124 -16.64 7.27 -0.38
CA THR A 124 -17.12 8.59 0.04
C THR A 124 -15.99 9.62 0.05
N PHE A 125 -14.78 9.23 0.46
CA PHE A 125 -13.66 10.17 0.73
C PHE A 125 -12.42 9.94 -0.12
N ALA A 126 -12.35 8.88 -0.94
CA ALA A 126 -11.17 8.60 -1.73
C ALA A 126 -11.04 9.57 -2.90
N SER A 127 -9.96 10.34 -2.92
CA SER A 127 -9.55 11.17 -4.05
C SER A 127 -8.33 10.55 -4.73
N PRO A 128 -8.26 10.53 -6.06
CA PRO A 128 -7.04 10.18 -6.74
C PRO A 128 -5.88 11.03 -6.20
N PHE A 129 -4.76 10.39 -5.90
CA PHE A 129 -3.55 11.03 -5.36
C PHE A 129 -3.70 11.66 -3.96
N GLY A 130 -4.80 11.40 -3.27
CA GLY A 130 -5.06 11.94 -1.93
C GLY A 130 -4.58 11.05 -0.78
N GLY A 131 -3.76 10.04 -1.07
CA GLY A 131 -3.28 9.08 -0.07
C GLY A 131 -4.21 7.88 0.11
N MET A 132 -5.19 7.72 -0.79
CA MET A 132 -6.10 6.57 -0.80
C MET A 132 -6.39 6.16 -2.25
N GLY A 133 -5.97 4.97 -2.63
CA GLY A 133 -6.31 4.31 -3.89
C GLY A 133 -5.31 4.53 -5.03
N LEU A 134 -4.94 5.73 -5.34
CA LEU A 134 -3.91 6.03 -6.34
C LEU A 134 -2.91 7.03 -5.80
N THR A 135 -1.65 6.73 -6.03
CA THR A 135 -0.56 7.67 -5.79
C THR A 135 0.32 7.80 -7.03
N LYS A 136 1.28 8.71 -6.99
CA LYS A 136 2.11 9.04 -8.13
C LYS A 136 3.53 9.37 -7.69
N THR A 137 4.49 8.77 -8.36
CA THR A 137 5.91 9.08 -8.17
C THR A 137 6.26 10.46 -8.75
N GLU A 138 7.42 11.01 -8.41
CA GLU A 138 7.90 12.28 -8.97
C GLU A 138 8.02 12.27 -10.50
N ASN A 139 8.43 11.14 -11.08
CA ASN A 139 8.54 10.97 -12.53
C ASN A 139 7.19 10.66 -13.23
N GLY A 140 6.09 10.65 -12.47
CA GLY A 140 4.75 10.52 -13.02
C GLY A 140 4.22 9.10 -13.12
N GLN A 141 4.96 8.08 -12.67
CA GLN A 141 4.47 6.71 -12.63
C GLN A 141 3.33 6.58 -11.61
N LEU A 142 2.22 6.00 -12.04
CA LEU A 142 1.09 5.71 -11.16
C LEU A 142 1.34 4.44 -10.36
N ILE A 143 0.94 4.48 -9.09
CA ILE A 143 0.95 3.33 -8.18
C ILE A 143 -0.47 3.11 -7.70
N GLY A 144 -0.98 1.89 -7.88
CA GLY A 144 -2.26 1.48 -7.32
C GLY A 144 -2.09 1.07 -5.87
N GLU A 145 -2.85 1.72 -4.97
CA GLU A 145 -3.00 1.28 -3.60
C GLU A 145 -4.31 0.48 -3.51
N TYR A 146 -4.17 -0.80 -3.27
CA TYR A 146 -5.28 -1.70 -3.11
C TYR A 146 -5.71 -1.70 -1.64
N LYS A 147 -7.00 -1.68 -1.40
CA LYS A 147 -7.57 -1.72 -0.06
C LYS A 147 -8.30 -3.02 0.18
N THR A 148 -8.10 -3.64 1.33
CA THR A 148 -9.01 -4.65 1.83
C THR A 148 -10.25 -3.99 2.43
N PRO A 149 -11.44 -4.60 2.36
CA PRO A 149 -12.63 -4.09 3.05
C PRO A 149 -12.37 -3.89 4.54
N ASN A 150 -13.05 -2.93 5.16
CA ASN A 150 -12.89 -2.64 6.58
C ASN A 150 -13.17 -3.88 7.43
N GLY A 151 -12.25 -4.16 8.37
CA GLY A 151 -12.33 -5.32 9.26
C GLY A 151 -11.92 -6.65 8.63
N GLN A 152 -11.50 -6.64 7.36
CA GLN A 152 -10.97 -7.81 6.67
C GLN A 152 -9.45 -7.70 6.52
N SER A 153 -8.80 -8.86 6.48
CA SER A 153 -7.38 -8.99 6.18
C SER A 153 -7.16 -10.21 5.28
N THR A 154 -6.08 -10.18 4.51
CA THR A 154 -5.63 -11.34 3.75
C THR A 154 -4.88 -12.29 4.68
N ASP A 155 -4.92 -13.57 4.39
CA ASP A 155 -4.00 -14.54 5.00
C ASP A 155 -2.56 -14.32 4.54
N ILE A 156 -1.62 -14.95 5.20
CA ILE A 156 -0.20 -14.83 4.92
C ILE A 156 0.34 -16.19 4.47
N GLU A 157 0.74 -16.30 3.21
CA GLU A 157 1.43 -17.49 2.68
C GLU A 157 2.95 -17.39 2.84
N GLU A 158 3.50 -16.25 2.50
CA GLU A 158 4.91 -15.92 2.58
C GLU A 158 5.01 -14.42 2.96
N ALA A 159 5.82 -14.08 3.93
CA ALA A 159 6.04 -12.69 4.26
C ALA A 159 7.38 -12.45 4.96
N ALA A 160 7.89 -11.22 4.82
CA ALA A 160 9.01 -10.70 5.57
C ALA A 160 8.77 -9.24 5.96
N ILE A 161 9.17 -8.88 7.17
CA ILE A 161 9.16 -7.51 7.66
C ILE A 161 10.53 -6.90 7.45
N TYR A 162 10.53 -5.69 6.93
CA TYR A 162 11.72 -4.86 6.74
C TYR A 162 11.51 -3.50 7.40
N MET A 163 12.62 -2.84 7.68
CA MET A 163 12.65 -1.47 8.15
C MET A 163 13.58 -0.65 7.25
N ILE A 164 13.14 0.53 6.86
CA ILE A 164 13.95 1.52 6.15
C ILE A 164 14.22 2.68 7.10
N ASP A 165 15.49 3.01 7.28
CA ASP A 165 15.91 4.14 8.09
C ASP A 165 15.87 5.45 7.28
N LYS A 166 16.10 6.57 7.96
CA LYS A 166 16.13 7.91 7.36
C LYS A 166 17.18 8.07 6.25
N ASN A 167 18.19 7.20 6.18
CA ASN A 167 19.24 7.22 5.17
C ASN A 167 18.92 6.29 3.98
N GLY A 168 17.78 5.60 4.01
CA GLY A 168 17.38 4.64 3.01
C GLY A 168 17.99 3.23 3.18
N LYS A 169 18.71 2.99 4.27
CA LYS A 169 19.22 1.66 4.56
C LYS A 169 18.05 0.76 4.96
N THR A 170 17.94 -0.38 4.31
CA THR A 170 16.92 -1.39 4.57
C THR A 170 17.51 -2.55 5.36
N GLU A 171 16.81 -2.97 6.38
CA GLU A 171 17.14 -4.13 7.21
C GLU A 171 15.94 -5.09 7.27
N LYS A 172 16.21 -6.38 7.15
CA LYS A 172 15.21 -7.43 7.35
C LYS A 172 15.08 -7.71 8.85
N ILE A 173 13.89 -7.58 9.37
CA ILE A 173 13.60 -7.70 10.81
C ILE A 173 13.07 -9.08 11.17
N ALA A 174 12.19 -9.65 10.32
CA ALA A 174 11.55 -10.93 10.60
C ALA A 174 11.07 -11.61 9.33
N VAL A 175 10.85 -12.90 9.41
CA VAL A 175 10.24 -13.74 8.37
C VAL A 175 9.05 -14.46 8.97
N TYR A 176 7.97 -14.63 8.22
CA TYR A 176 6.80 -15.36 8.66
C TYR A 176 6.97 -16.86 8.48
N ASP A 177 6.82 -17.61 9.57
CA ASP A 177 6.74 -19.07 9.55
C ASP A 177 5.27 -19.48 9.36
N ARG A 178 4.94 -19.92 8.15
CA ARG A 178 3.58 -20.32 7.79
C ARG A 178 3.09 -21.55 8.57
N ILE A 179 4.00 -22.44 8.98
CA ILE A 179 3.63 -23.68 9.70
C ILE A 179 3.24 -23.35 11.13
N LYS A 180 4.00 -22.46 11.76
CA LYS A 180 3.77 -22.05 13.15
C LYS A 180 2.82 -20.87 13.28
N HIS A 181 2.51 -20.20 12.17
CA HIS A 181 1.75 -18.93 12.13
C HIS A 181 2.36 -17.84 13.02
N GLU A 182 3.69 -17.73 13.01
CA GLU A 182 4.41 -16.74 13.82
C GLU A 182 5.53 -16.03 13.02
N TRP A 183 5.96 -14.88 13.52
CA TRP A 183 7.08 -14.12 12.99
C TRP A 183 8.39 -14.51 13.68
N ILE A 184 9.38 -14.92 12.92
CA ILE A 184 10.72 -15.28 13.40
C ILE A 184 11.64 -14.09 13.17
N LYS A 185 12.10 -13.45 14.24
CA LYS A 185 13.10 -12.34 14.19
C LYS A 185 14.42 -12.85 13.61
N GLN A 186 15.05 -11.98 12.82
CA GLN A 186 16.34 -12.26 12.17
C GLN A 186 17.51 -11.64 12.94
#